data_794f3a8393fc21237e35d901e276532f
#
_entry.id   794f3a8393fc21237e35d901e276532f
#
_cell.length_a   1.000
_cell.length_b   1.000
_cell.length_c   1.000
_cell.angle_alpha   90.00
_cell.angle_beta   90.00
_cell.angle_gamma   90.00
#
_symmetry.space_group_name_H-M   'P 1'
#
loop_
_entity.id
_entity.type
_entity.pdbx_description
1 polymer ?
#
loop_
_entity_poly.entity_id
_entity_poly.type
_entity_poly.pdbx_seq_one_letter_code
_entity_poly.pdbx_strand_id
1 'polypeptide(L)'
;MDKVTPQKAIGLSKSLDRFSYFANPFYLAANCWWENRNGEDLVFEKDADSGSMVLMLLPDKKENMVGQRISIAYDSDIEAIESVGLKVAEKKELGIEYVYLTEDFITMAGGSFKTFRKEVHNFQKKYPIKVLDDYPKEKIIGFMRDWHSKKDMSDKSDLTKAVFEADFQNCLDYLDMLPDIPHKKVFIELDGRLVGFQVMVPMRDDLWIALMQKTDVRLRGLTKLLYHLPAVQMAGIKYFTTGAEAQDPKLAEFKESIHPVMKLRIYDITVSGS
;
A
#
# COMPACT_ATOMS: atom_id res chain seq x y z
N MET A 1 -14.95 -3.13 -21.03
CA MET A 1 -14.29 -2.74 -19.75
C MET A 1 -14.56 -1.28 -19.45
N ASP A 2 -15.02 -1.01 -18.25
CA ASP A 2 -15.31 0.34 -17.76
C ASP A 2 -14.25 0.78 -16.77
N LYS A 3 -13.95 2.08 -16.68
CA LYS A 3 -13.07 2.63 -15.65
C LYS A 3 -13.71 2.40 -14.28
N VAL A 4 -12.91 1.99 -13.30
CA VAL A 4 -13.40 1.82 -11.92
C VAL A 4 -13.69 3.21 -11.32
N THR A 5 -14.93 3.43 -10.89
CA THR A 5 -15.32 4.65 -10.14
C THR A 5 -15.05 4.47 -8.64
N PRO A 6 -14.96 5.54 -7.82
CA PRO A 6 -14.78 5.42 -6.37
C PRO A 6 -15.83 4.51 -5.71
N GLN A 7 -17.11 4.63 -6.07
CA GLN A 7 -18.18 3.75 -5.54
C GLN A 7 -17.99 2.29 -5.92
N LYS A 8 -17.64 2.02 -7.19
CA LYS A 8 -17.35 0.64 -7.64
C LYS A 8 -16.11 0.10 -6.95
N ALA A 9 -15.06 0.93 -6.76
CA ALA A 9 -13.83 0.55 -6.08
C ALA A 9 -14.07 0.11 -4.64
N ILE A 10 -14.93 0.80 -3.88
CA ILE A 10 -15.30 0.41 -2.51
C ILE A 10 -15.98 -0.97 -2.50
N GLY A 11 -16.88 -1.22 -3.44
CA GLY A 11 -17.54 -2.52 -3.58
C GLY A 11 -16.58 -3.64 -3.95
N LEU A 12 -15.73 -3.42 -4.97
CA LEU A 12 -14.71 -4.37 -5.40
C LEU A 12 -13.71 -4.70 -4.29
N SER A 13 -13.18 -3.68 -3.60
CA SER A 13 -12.24 -3.86 -2.49
C SER A 13 -12.79 -4.77 -1.40
N LYS A 14 -14.07 -4.64 -1.06
CA LYS A 14 -14.74 -5.51 -0.07
C LYS A 14 -14.96 -6.94 -0.58
N SER A 15 -15.33 -7.09 -1.86
CA SER A 15 -15.59 -8.41 -2.46
C SER A 15 -14.33 -9.22 -2.71
N LEU A 16 -13.19 -8.57 -2.96
CA LEU A 16 -11.92 -9.23 -3.21
C LEU A 16 -11.35 -9.95 -1.97
N ASP A 17 -11.74 -9.54 -0.77
CA ASP A 17 -11.37 -10.15 0.53
C ASP A 17 -9.90 -10.57 0.66
N ARG A 18 -8.98 -9.73 0.19
CA ARG A 18 -7.54 -10.03 0.10
C ARG A 18 -6.70 -9.22 1.07
N PHE A 19 -5.62 -9.81 1.57
CA PHE A 19 -4.49 -9.11 2.18
C PHE A 19 -3.60 -8.53 1.07
N SER A 20 -4.07 -7.47 0.40
CA SER A 20 -3.33 -6.85 -0.68
C SER A 20 -3.46 -5.34 -0.63
N TYR A 21 -2.31 -4.66 -0.60
CA TYR A 21 -2.24 -3.22 -0.77
C TYR A 21 -2.94 -2.76 -2.05
N PHE A 22 -2.78 -3.51 -3.14
CA PHE A 22 -3.33 -3.16 -4.45
C PHE A 22 -4.86 -3.33 -4.56
N ALA A 23 -5.48 -4.10 -3.65
CA ALA A 23 -6.93 -4.24 -3.59
C ALA A 23 -7.64 -3.06 -2.90
N ASN A 24 -6.91 -2.01 -2.50
CA ASN A 24 -7.52 -0.84 -1.85
C ASN A 24 -8.32 0.01 -2.84
N PRO A 25 -9.40 0.67 -2.37
CA PRO A 25 -10.32 1.40 -3.26
C PRO A 25 -9.67 2.58 -3.98
N PHE A 26 -8.64 3.21 -3.42
CA PHE A 26 -7.93 4.31 -4.08
C PHE A 26 -7.12 3.80 -5.27
N TYR A 27 -6.35 2.70 -5.11
CA TYR A 27 -5.61 2.10 -6.21
C TYR A 27 -6.53 1.62 -7.31
N LEU A 28 -7.62 0.93 -6.95
CA LEU A 28 -8.61 0.45 -7.91
C LEU A 28 -9.24 1.60 -8.71
N ALA A 29 -9.65 2.70 -8.07
CA ALA A 29 -10.24 3.85 -8.75
C ALA A 29 -9.23 4.60 -9.63
N ALA A 30 -7.98 4.77 -9.16
CA ALA A 30 -6.95 5.48 -9.91
C ALA A 30 -6.45 4.70 -11.13
N ASN A 31 -6.19 3.40 -10.96
CA ASN A 31 -5.36 2.65 -11.89
C ASN A 31 -6.11 1.56 -12.66
N CYS A 32 -7.37 1.21 -12.29
CA CYS A 32 -7.99 0.00 -12.79
C CYS A 32 -9.24 0.23 -13.64
N TRP A 33 -9.55 -0.80 -14.39
CA TRP A 33 -10.79 -1.01 -15.18
C TRP A 33 -11.44 -2.29 -14.71
N TRP A 34 -12.71 -2.46 -15.02
CA TRP A 34 -13.43 -3.68 -14.63
C TRP A 34 -14.40 -4.11 -15.72
N GLU A 35 -14.74 -5.39 -15.71
CA GLU A 35 -15.86 -5.94 -16.48
C GLU A 35 -16.47 -7.12 -15.72
N ASN A 36 -17.74 -7.39 -15.92
CA ASN A 36 -18.36 -8.62 -15.46
C ASN A 36 -18.23 -9.69 -16.54
N ARG A 37 -17.56 -10.79 -16.22
CA ARG A 37 -17.41 -11.93 -17.12
C ARG A 37 -17.83 -13.21 -16.39
N ASN A 38 -18.76 -13.95 -16.98
CA ASN A 38 -19.29 -15.18 -16.38
C ASN A 38 -19.88 -14.99 -14.97
N GLY A 39 -20.43 -13.78 -14.67
CA GLY A 39 -20.97 -13.46 -13.35
C GLY A 39 -19.91 -13.22 -12.27
N GLU A 40 -18.70 -12.88 -12.66
CA GLU A 40 -17.58 -12.48 -11.80
C GLU A 40 -17.07 -11.11 -12.25
N ASP A 41 -16.79 -10.22 -11.29
CA ASP A 41 -16.18 -8.92 -11.55
C ASP A 41 -14.66 -9.08 -11.67
N LEU A 42 -14.14 -8.92 -12.88
CA LEU A 42 -12.71 -8.98 -13.16
C LEU A 42 -12.12 -7.57 -13.13
N VAL A 43 -10.95 -7.44 -12.52
CA VAL A 43 -10.23 -6.17 -12.40
C VAL A 43 -8.98 -6.20 -13.27
N PHE A 44 -8.81 -5.16 -14.07
CA PHE A 44 -7.70 -5.02 -15.02
C PHE A 44 -6.91 -3.75 -14.72
N GLU A 45 -5.62 -3.79 -15.00
CA GLU A 45 -4.78 -2.60 -15.06
C GLU A 45 -4.07 -2.51 -16.43
N LYS A 46 -3.55 -1.34 -16.74
CA LYS A 46 -2.77 -1.12 -17.95
C LYS A 46 -1.33 -1.50 -17.71
N ASP A 47 -0.84 -2.47 -18.46
CA ASP A 47 0.58 -2.85 -18.44
C ASP A 47 1.45 -1.68 -18.92
N ALA A 48 2.46 -1.34 -18.13
CA ALA A 48 3.30 -0.17 -18.37
C ALA A 48 4.14 -0.30 -19.65
N ASP A 49 4.57 -1.52 -19.98
CA ASP A 49 5.48 -1.78 -21.09
C ASP A 49 4.73 -1.90 -22.43
N SER A 50 3.68 -2.72 -22.46
CA SER A 50 2.92 -3.00 -23.68
C SER A 50 1.73 -2.06 -23.91
N GLY A 51 1.25 -1.39 -22.86
CA GLY A 51 0.03 -0.61 -22.89
C GLY A 51 -1.25 -1.44 -22.97
N SER A 52 -1.15 -2.77 -22.97
CA SER A 52 -2.30 -3.68 -22.98
C SER A 52 -2.98 -3.78 -21.61
N MET A 53 -4.24 -4.22 -21.63
CA MET A 53 -4.98 -4.49 -20.37
C MET A 53 -4.64 -5.90 -19.90
N VAL A 54 -4.21 -6.02 -18.65
CA VAL A 54 -3.90 -7.29 -17.98
C VAL A 54 -4.76 -7.45 -16.74
N LEU A 55 -5.09 -8.69 -16.39
CA LEU A 55 -5.78 -8.94 -15.11
C LEU A 55 -4.86 -8.50 -13.96
N MET A 56 -5.41 -7.68 -13.06
CA MET A 56 -4.65 -7.22 -11.90
C MET A 56 -4.58 -8.30 -10.82
N LEU A 57 -5.70 -8.96 -10.53
CA LEU A 57 -5.82 -9.97 -9.47
C LEU A 57 -6.37 -11.28 -10.02
N LEU A 58 -6.05 -12.39 -9.33
CA LEU A 58 -6.54 -13.72 -9.70
C LEU A 58 -8.07 -13.77 -9.63
N PRO A 59 -8.75 -14.21 -10.71
CA PRO A 59 -10.17 -14.55 -10.67
C PRO A 59 -10.46 -15.77 -9.79
N ASP A 60 -11.71 -15.88 -9.29
CA ASP A 60 -12.15 -17.06 -8.56
C ASP A 60 -12.50 -18.22 -9.51
N LYS A 61 -13.02 -17.88 -10.72
CA LYS A 61 -13.48 -18.89 -11.69
C LYS A 61 -12.38 -19.34 -12.62
N LYS A 62 -12.18 -20.66 -12.72
CA LYS A 62 -11.14 -21.32 -13.55
C LYS A 62 -11.17 -20.86 -15.01
N GLU A 63 -12.36 -20.72 -15.60
CA GLU A 63 -12.53 -20.29 -16.99
C GLU A 63 -12.06 -18.87 -17.26
N ASN A 64 -11.96 -18.04 -16.22
CA ASN A 64 -11.45 -16.68 -16.30
C ASN A 64 -9.93 -16.60 -16.08
N MET A 65 -9.28 -17.68 -15.64
CA MET A 65 -7.83 -17.75 -15.37
C MET A 65 -7.01 -18.21 -16.60
N VAL A 66 -7.55 -19.13 -17.40
CA VAL A 66 -6.81 -19.81 -18.47
C VAL A 66 -6.31 -18.83 -19.52
N GLY A 67 -5.00 -18.87 -19.80
CA GLY A 67 -4.36 -18.01 -20.80
C GLY A 67 -4.18 -16.56 -20.38
N GLN A 68 -4.46 -16.23 -19.10
CA GLN A 68 -4.34 -14.87 -18.60
C GLN A 68 -2.97 -14.61 -17.99
N ARG A 69 -2.47 -13.40 -18.18
CA ARG A 69 -1.43 -12.81 -17.34
C ARG A 69 -2.10 -12.08 -16.17
N ILE A 70 -1.57 -12.27 -14.97
CA ILE A 70 -2.05 -11.68 -13.72
C ILE A 70 -0.89 -10.89 -13.12
N SER A 71 -1.04 -9.59 -13.04
CA SER A 71 0.05 -8.69 -12.64
C SER A 71 0.31 -8.68 -11.13
N ILE A 72 -0.68 -9.04 -10.30
CA ILE A 72 -0.54 -9.12 -8.84
C ILE A 72 -1.06 -10.47 -8.36
N ALA A 73 -0.17 -11.41 -8.14
CA ALA A 73 -0.45 -12.72 -7.56
C ALA A 73 0.42 -12.98 -6.32
N TYR A 74 -0.08 -13.77 -5.40
CA TYR A 74 0.60 -14.19 -4.17
C TYR A 74 0.87 -15.70 -4.18
N ASP A 75 1.66 -16.23 -3.24
CA ASP A 75 1.89 -17.68 -3.14
C ASP A 75 0.58 -18.45 -3.00
N SER A 76 -0.40 -17.93 -2.24
CA SER A 76 -1.75 -18.52 -2.14
C SER A 76 -2.54 -18.56 -3.45
N ASP A 77 -2.31 -17.59 -4.35
CA ASP A 77 -2.95 -17.58 -5.67
C ASP A 77 -2.36 -18.67 -6.56
N ILE A 78 -1.05 -18.91 -6.47
CA ILE A 78 -0.38 -20.00 -7.18
C ILE A 78 -0.92 -21.35 -6.72
N GLU A 79 -1.05 -21.56 -5.41
CA GLU A 79 -1.66 -22.78 -4.83
C GLU A 79 -3.11 -22.96 -5.31
N ALA A 80 -3.90 -21.87 -5.37
CA ALA A 80 -5.27 -21.91 -5.88
C ALA A 80 -5.33 -22.31 -7.36
N ILE A 81 -4.45 -21.76 -8.22
CA ILE A 81 -4.32 -22.12 -9.64
C ILE A 81 -4.02 -23.62 -9.80
N GLU A 82 -3.05 -24.12 -9.06
CA GLU A 82 -2.64 -25.54 -9.11
C GLU A 82 -3.75 -26.47 -8.60
N SER A 83 -4.49 -26.06 -7.56
CA SER A 83 -5.59 -26.85 -6.98
C SER A 83 -6.73 -27.12 -7.96
N VAL A 84 -6.96 -26.22 -8.93
CA VAL A 84 -7.97 -26.40 -9.99
C VAL A 84 -7.41 -27.05 -11.26
N GLY A 85 -6.16 -27.58 -11.21
CA GLY A 85 -5.51 -28.31 -12.31
C GLY A 85 -5.03 -27.40 -13.42
N LEU A 86 -4.70 -26.12 -13.15
CA LEU A 86 -4.01 -25.22 -14.04
C LEU A 86 -2.52 -25.15 -13.65
N LYS A 87 -1.70 -24.49 -14.48
CA LYS A 87 -0.26 -24.31 -14.24
C LYS A 87 0.12 -22.86 -14.38
N VAL A 88 1.11 -22.43 -13.60
CA VAL A 88 1.82 -21.18 -13.82
C VAL A 88 2.93 -21.43 -14.84
N ALA A 89 2.78 -20.85 -16.05
CA ALA A 89 3.74 -21.01 -17.14
C ALA A 89 4.94 -20.07 -16.97
N GLU A 90 4.69 -18.85 -16.48
CA GLU A 90 5.70 -17.85 -16.22
C GLU A 90 5.46 -17.23 -14.83
N LYS A 91 6.56 -16.90 -14.14
CA LYS A 91 6.52 -16.30 -12.81
C LYS A 91 7.68 -15.33 -12.64
N LYS A 92 7.37 -14.07 -12.35
CA LYS A 92 8.34 -13.01 -12.06
C LYS A 92 8.03 -12.41 -10.70
N GLU A 93 8.99 -12.47 -9.77
CA GLU A 93 8.83 -11.82 -8.45
C GLU A 93 8.93 -10.30 -8.57
N LEU A 94 7.99 -9.58 -7.97
CA LEU A 94 7.91 -8.13 -7.96
C LEU A 94 8.38 -7.52 -6.64
N GLY A 95 8.26 -8.26 -5.53
CA GLY A 95 8.66 -7.81 -4.20
C GLY A 95 7.88 -8.51 -3.08
N ILE A 96 8.00 -7.97 -1.88
CA ILE A 96 7.37 -8.50 -0.67
C ILE A 96 6.48 -7.44 -0.05
N GLU A 97 5.22 -7.77 0.19
CA GLU A 97 4.31 -6.98 1.02
C GLU A 97 4.43 -7.38 2.48
N TYR A 98 4.51 -6.39 3.37
CA TYR A 98 4.71 -6.61 4.80
C TYR A 98 3.44 -6.31 5.57
N VAL A 99 3.02 -7.26 6.40
CA VAL A 99 1.83 -7.15 7.25
C VAL A 99 2.24 -7.15 8.72
N TYR A 100 1.65 -6.26 9.48
CA TYR A 100 1.96 -6.02 10.89
C TYR A 100 0.74 -6.19 11.77
N LEU A 101 0.96 -6.48 13.07
CA LEU A 101 -0.09 -6.38 14.08
C LEU A 101 -0.27 -4.92 14.52
N THR A 102 -1.49 -4.40 14.44
CA THR A 102 -1.80 -3.04 14.89
C THR A 102 -1.48 -2.84 16.36
N GLU A 103 -1.78 -3.84 17.20
CA GLU A 103 -1.53 -3.80 18.65
C GLU A 103 -0.07 -3.60 19.02
N ASP A 104 0.86 -4.15 18.25
CA ASP A 104 2.29 -3.98 18.48
C ASP A 104 2.72 -2.51 18.37
N PHE A 105 2.10 -1.76 17.48
CA PHE A 105 2.37 -0.33 17.28
C PHE A 105 1.59 0.56 18.24
N ILE A 106 0.45 0.11 18.75
CA ILE A 106 -0.30 0.81 19.82
C ILE A 106 0.49 0.75 21.10
N THR A 107 0.87 -0.44 21.54
CA THR A 107 1.51 -0.67 22.84
C THR A 107 3.02 -0.45 22.79
N MET A 108 3.65 -0.69 21.65
CA MET A 108 5.10 -0.72 21.49
C MET A 108 5.78 -1.58 22.55
N ALA A 109 5.13 -2.67 23.01
CA ALA A 109 5.54 -3.50 24.13
C ALA A 109 6.73 -4.40 23.76
N GLY A 110 7.35 -4.97 24.81
CA GLY A 110 8.42 -5.97 24.66
C GLY A 110 9.81 -5.42 24.29
N GLY A 111 10.77 -6.34 24.22
CA GLY A 111 12.18 -6.04 23.93
C GLY A 111 12.42 -5.66 22.47
N SER A 112 11.72 -6.31 21.54
CA SER A 112 11.78 -6.03 20.10
C SER A 112 11.43 -4.58 19.77
N PHE A 113 10.42 -4.00 20.43
CA PHE A 113 10.01 -2.61 20.25
C PHE A 113 10.77 -1.58 21.10
N LYS A 114 11.80 -1.98 21.86
CA LYS A 114 12.56 -1.07 22.73
C LYS A 114 13.13 0.14 21.98
N THR A 115 13.78 -0.08 20.83
CA THR A 115 14.35 0.98 20.02
C THR A 115 13.26 1.84 19.37
N PHE A 116 12.20 1.22 18.84
CA PHE A 116 11.06 1.90 18.27
C PHE A 116 10.44 2.87 19.28
N ARG A 117 10.05 2.38 20.44
CA ARG A 117 9.48 3.14 21.57
C ARG A 117 10.38 4.29 22.01
N LYS A 118 11.69 4.04 22.16
CA LYS A 118 12.66 5.06 22.53
C LYS A 118 12.71 6.20 21.52
N GLU A 119 12.69 5.90 20.23
CA GLU A 119 12.73 6.93 19.17
C GLU A 119 11.43 7.74 19.13
N VAL A 120 10.27 7.11 19.28
CA VAL A 120 8.96 7.80 19.36
C VAL A 120 8.94 8.75 20.57
N HIS A 121 9.28 8.27 21.77
CA HIS A 121 9.27 9.09 22.97
C HIS A 121 10.29 10.23 22.92
N ASN A 122 11.49 9.97 22.40
CA ASN A 122 12.51 11.03 22.24
C ASN A 122 12.06 12.12 21.26
N PHE A 123 11.39 11.73 20.17
CA PHE A 123 10.84 12.66 19.21
C PHE A 123 9.77 13.56 19.87
N GLN A 124 8.78 12.95 20.53
CA GLN A 124 7.69 13.67 21.20
C GLN A 124 8.22 14.60 22.32
N LYS A 125 9.26 14.18 23.04
CA LYS A 125 9.90 15.01 24.09
C LYS A 125 10.67 16.19 23.51
N LYS A 126 11.30 15.99 22.34
CA LYS A 126 12.20 16.99 21.73
C LYS A 126 11.46 18.07 20.94
N TYR A 127 10.36 17.69 20.30
CA TYR A 127 9.66 18.57 19.35
C TYR A 127 8.24 18.90 19.80
N PRO A 128 7.86 20.18 19.90
CA PRO A 128 6.51 20.62 20.27
C PRO A 128 5.58 20.50 19.04
N ILE A 129 5.25 19.25 18.66
CA ILE A 129 4.41 18.97 17.50
C ILE A 129 2.92 19.19 17.79
N LYS A 130 2.17 19.47 16.72
CA LYS A 130 0.72 19.36 16.70
C LYS A 130 0.32 18.16 15.84
N VAL A 131 -0.61 17.35 16.34
CA VAL A 131 -1.24 16.25 15.62
C VAL A 131 -2.61 16.73 15.16
N LEU A 132 -2.85 16.67 13.85
CA LEU A 132 -4.06 17.17 13.21
C LEU A 132 -4.71 16.04 12.39
N ASP A 133 -6.03 16.06 12.26
CA ASP A 133 -6.83 15.15 11.46
C ASP A 133 -7.20 15.72 10.08
N ASP A 134 -6.91 17.02 9.86
CA ASP A 134 -7.05 17.65 8.58
C ASP A 134 -5.93 18.68 8.31
N TYR A 135 -5.62 18.91 7.04
CA TYR A 135 -4.61 19.88 6.62
C TYR A 135 -4.93 20.40 5.20
N PRO A 136 -4.63 21.68 4.89
CA PRO A 136 -4.93 22.25 3.57
C PRO A 136 -4.26 21.47 2.44
N LYS A 137 -5.03 21.06 1.43
CA LYS A 137 -4.57 20.24 0.30
C LYS A 137 -3.37 20.82 -0.41
N GLU A 138 -3.36 22.14 -0.68
CA GLU A 138 -2.27 22.82 -1.34
C GLU A 138 -0.96 22.73 -0.55
N LYS A 139 -1.05 22.77 0.79
CA LYS A 139 0.11 22.61 1.67
C LYS A 139 0.62 21.17 1.69
N ILE A 140 -0.30 20.16 1.61
CA ILE A 140 0.09 18.76 1.47
C ILE A 140 0.84 18.56 0.16
N ILE A 141 0.29 19.06 -0.97
CA ILE A 141 0.93 18.98 -2.29
C ILE A 141 2.30 19.67 -2.27
N GLY A 142 2.39 20.87 -1.66
CA GLY A 142 3.65 21.59 -1.51
C GLY A 142 4.71 20.78 -0.74
N PHE A 143 4.32 20.18 0.38
CA PHE A 143 5.19 19.28 1.15
C PHE A 143 5.62 18.05 0.36
N MET A 144 4.71 17.42 -0.38
CA MET A 144 5.01 16.24 -1.20
C MET A 144 5.99 16.57 -2.33
N ARG A 145 5.82 17.71 -3.03
CA ARG A 145 6.74 18.17 -4.08
C ARG A 145 8.13 18.45 -3.52
N ASP A 146 8.22 19.11 -2.36
CA ASP A 146 9.48 19.37 -1.68
C ASP A 146 10.15 18.06 -1.22
N TRP A 147 9.37 17.12 -0.68
CA TRP A 147 9.85 15.80 -0.28
C TRP A 147 10.39 15.01 -1.49
N HIS A 148 9.64 14.99 -2.60
CA HIS A 148 10.00 14.31 -3.83
C HIS A 148 11.28 14.88 -4.43
N SER A 149 11.40 16.21 -4.56
CA SER A 149 12.56 16.88 -5.14
C SER A 149 13.87 16.71 -4.35
N LYS A 150 13.76 16.40 -3.05
CA LYS A 150 14.93 16.17 -2.17
C LYS A 150 15.38 14.71 -2.11
N LYS A 151 14.64 13.80 -2.73
CA LYS A 151 14.99 12.38 -2.72
C LYS A 151 16.10 12.13 -3.74
N ASP A 152 17.26 11.71 -3.27
CA ASP A 152 18.34 11.26 -4.15
C ASP A 152 18.01 9.86 -4.70
N MET A 153 17.83 9.80 -6.01
CA MET A 153 17.52 8.56 -6.76
C MET A 153 18.67 8.17 -7.71
N SER A 154 19.84 8.81 -7.61
CA SER A 154 20.96 8.62 -8.55
C SER A 154 21.51 7.19 -8.53
N ASP A 155 21.53 6.56 -7.36
CA ASP A 155 22.04 5.20 -7.13
C ASP A 155 20.98 4.09 -7.24
N LYS A 156 19.73 4.44 -7.63
CA LYS A 156 18.62 3.49 -7.69
C LYS A 156 18.45 2.88 -9.08
N SER A 157 17.91 1.64 -9.10
CA SER A 157 17.53 0.97 -10.35
C SER A 157 16.43 1.74 -11.09
N ASP A 158 16.31 1.52 -12.40
CA ASP A 158 15.26 2.16 -13.20
C ASP A 158 13.87 1.73 -12.74
N LEU A 159 13.70 0.48 -12.31
CA LEU A 159 12.45 0.01 -11.69
C LEU A 159 12.12 0.79 -10.41
N THR A 160 13.08 0.96 -9.50
CA THR A 160 12.86 1.72 -8.26
C THR A 160 12.49 3.17 -8.56
N LYS A 161 13.13 3.80 -9.56
CA LYS A 161 12.80 5.16 -10.02
C LYS A 161 11.37 5.22 -10.57
N ALA A 162 10.99 4.29 -11.45
CA ALA A 162 9.65 4.25 -12.04
C ALA A 162 8.57 4.06 -10.97
N VAL A 163 8.78 3.16 -10.00
CA VAL A 163 7.84 2.96 -8.87
C VAL A 163 7.75 4.22 -7.99
N PHE A 164 8.87 4.91 -7.75
CA PHE A 164 8.89 6.15 -6.98
C PHE A 164 8.09 7.27 -7.63
N GLU A 165 8.22 7.45 -8.96
CA GLU A 165 7.44 8.42 -9.73
C GLU A 165 5.95 8.05 -9.75
N ALA A 166 5.63 6.77 -9.96
CA ALA A 166 4.26 6.27 -9.93
C ALA A 166 3.62 6.46 -8.54
N ASP A 167 4.33 6.16 -7.44
CA ASP A 167 3.86 6.39 -6.07
C ASP A 167 3.59 7.89 -5.82
N PHE A 168 4.44 8.78 -6.29
CA PHE A 168 4.24 10.22 -6.17
C PHE A 168 2.99 10.68 -6.92
N GLN A 169 2.80 10.25 -8.19
CA GLN A 169 1.62 10.59 -8.96
C GLN A 169 0.35 10.00 -8.36
N ASN A 170 0.37 8.73 -7.96
CA ASN A 170 -0.75 8.10 -7.25
C ASN A 170 -1.14 8.88 -5.98
N CYS A 171 -0.16 9.35 -5.20
CA CYS A 171 -0.46 10.16 -4.02
C CYS A 171 -1.19 11.46 -4.37
N LEU A 172 -0.86 12.11 -5.49
CA LEU A 172 -1.58 13.31 -5.96
C LEU A 172 -3.02 12.97 -6.36
N ASP A 173 -3.20 11.90 -7.13
CA ASP A 173 -4.52 11.43 -7.57
C ASP A 173 -5.40 11.01 -6.37
N TYR A 174 -4.80 10.36 -5.36
CA TYR A 174 -5.51 9.98 -4.13
C TYR A 174 -6.01 11.16 -3.32
N LEU A 175 -5.26 12.28 -3.28
CA LEU A 175 -5.72 13.50 -2.62
C LEU A 175 -7.00 14.06 -3.24
N ASP A 176 -7.21 13.87 -4.55
CA ASP A 176 -8.44 14.27 -5.23
C ASP A 176 -9.62 13.37 -4.90
N MET A 177 -9.38 12.09 -4.61
CA MET A 177 -10.38 11.10 -4.29
C MET A 177 -10.74 11.00 -2.80
N LEU A 178 -10.01 11.69 -1.90
CA LEU A 178 -10.28 11.64 -0.45
C LEU A 178 -11.74 11.91 -0.09
N PRO A 179 -12.46 12.87 -0.71
CA PRO A 179 -13.86 13.10 -0.36
C PRO A 179 -14.80 11.92 -0.65
N ASP A 180 -14.43 11.06 -1.59
CA ASP A 180 -15.32 10.02 -2.14
C ASP A 180 -15.08 8.62 -1.55
N ILE A 181 -13.95 8.42 -0.87
CA ILE A 181 -13.53 7.10 -0.37
C ILE A 181 -13.28 7.15 1.15
N PRO A 182 -13.86 6.22 1.94
CA PRO A 182 -13.63 6.17 3.38
C PRO A 182 -12.15 6.05 3.75
N HIS A 183 -11.69 6.95 4.61
CA HIS A 183 -10.29 6.99 5.05
C HIS A 183 -10.16 7.65 6.43
N LYS A 184 -8.98 7.53 7.05
CA LYS A 184 -8.54 8.35 8.19
C LYS A 184 -7.21 9.03 7.86
N LYS A 185 -6.89 10.11 8.54
CA LYS A 185 -5.71 10.93 8.29
C LYS A 185 -5.02 11.32 9.59
N VAL A 186 -3.69 11.41 9.54
CA VAL A 186 -2.86 12.01 10.60
C VAL A 186 -1.87 12.94 9.94
N PHE A 187 -1.83 14.19 10.38
CA PHE A 187 -0.85 15.19 9.97
C PHE A 187 -0.04 15.65 11.17
N ILE A 188 1.27 15.81 10.98
CA ILE A 188 2.18 16.30 12.01
C ILE A 188 2.71 17.67 11.58
N GLU A 189 2.36 18.69 12.36
CA GLU A 189 2.87 20.04 12.20
C GLU A 189 3.96 20.33 13.24
N LEU A 190 5.05 20.95 12.80
CA LEU A 190 6.10 21.48 13.65
C LEU A 190 6.42 22.91 13.21
N ASP A 191 6.37 23.86 14.15
CA ASP A 191 6.63 25.28 13.90
C ASP A 191 5.80 25.87 12.72
N GLY A 192 4.51 25.48 12.65
CA GLY A 192 3.58 25.94 11.62
C GLY A 192 3.77 25.29 10.24
N ARG A 193 4.62 24.28 10.12
CA ARG A 193 4.90 23.57 8.86
C ARG A 193 4.54 22.08 8.95
N LEU A 194 3.95 21.57 7.89
CA LEU A 194 3.78 20.11 7.75
C LEU A 194 5.15 19.43 7.67
N VAL A 195 5.38 18.44 8.54
CA VAL A 195 6.63 17.66 8.57
C VAL A 195 6.41 16.18 8.29
N GLY A 196 5.17 15.73 8.32
CA GLY A 196 4.81 14.37 7.94
C GLY A 196 3.31 14.13 8.01
N PHE A 197 2.85 13.13 7.26
CA PHE A 197 1.45 12.72 7.27
C PHE A 197 1.30 11.25 6.89
N GLN A 198 0.14 10.70 7.26
CA GLN A 198 -0.32 9.39 6.80
C GLN A 198 -1.82 9.42 6.53
N VAL A 199 -2.22 8.78 5.43
CA VAL A 199 -3.61 8.44 5.12
C VAL A 199 -3.78 6.94 5.27
N MET A 200 -4.86 6.54 5.95
CA MET A 200 -5.19 5.15 6.27
C MET A 200 -6.54 4.78 5.67
N VAL A 201 -6.64 3.59 5.12
CA VAL A 201 -7.86 3.07 4.53
C VAL A 201 -8.26 1.78 5.27
N PRO A 202 -9.42 1.75 5.95
CA PRO A 202 -9.98 0.52 6.46
C PRO A 202 -10.46 -0.32 5.28
N MET A 203 -9.90 -1.53 5.13
CA MET A 203 -10.19 -2.44 4.02
C MET A 203 -11.24 -3.48 4.39
N ARG A 204 -10.99 -4.15 5.50
CA ARG A 204 -11.79 -5.22 6.07
C ARG A 204 -11.96 -4.96 7.56
N ASP A 205 -12.77 -5.77 8.22
CA ASP A 205 -12.95 -5.68 9.67
C ASP A 205 -11.65 -5.91 10.45
N ASP A 206 -10.70 -6.66 9.85
CA ASP A 206 -9.43 -7.04 10.46
C ASP A 206 -8.19 -6.40 9.80
N LEU A 207 -8.34 -5.61 8.73
CA LEU A 207 -7.23 -5.05 7.96
C LEU A 207 -7.43 -3.57 7.60
N TRP A 208 -6.41 -2.76 7.82
CA TRP A 208 -6.28 -1.43 7.24
C TRP A 208 -4.96 -1.27 6.46
N ILE A 209 -4.92 -0.27 5.60
CA ILE A 209 -3.77 0.02 4.74
C ILE A 209 -3.22 1.40 5.06
N ALA A 210 -1.91 1.51 5.24
CA ALA A 210 -1.17 2.77 5.22
C ALA A 210 -0.99 3.21 3.75
N LEU A 211 -2.01 3.90 3.22
CA LEU A 211 -2.09 4.23 1.79
C LEU A 211 -0.99 5.19 1.35
N MET A 212 -0.83 6.28 2.08
CA MET A 212 0.18 7.30 1.84
C MET A 212 0.90 7.62 3.15
N GLN A 213 2.22 7.54 3.16
CA GLN A 213 3.03 8.00 4.30
C GLN A 213 4.24 8.75 3.78
N LYS A 214 4.36 10.02 4.14
CA LYS A 214 5.52 10.85 3.81
C LYS A 214 6.00 11.57 5.07
N THR A 215 7.33 11.63 5.24
CA THR A 215 7.97 12.24 6.43
C THR A 215 9.18 13.06 6.03
N ASP A 216 9.46 14.12 6.77
CA ASP A 216 10.76 14.76 6.72
C ASP A 216 11.78 13.82 7.38
N VAL A 217 12.57 13.14 6.56
CA VAL A 217 13.54 12.12 6.99
C VAL A 217 14.67 12.67 7.90
N ARG A 218 14.87 13.98 7.94
CA ARG A 218 15.83 14.65 8.83
C ARG A 218 15.36 14.63 10.29
N LEU A 219 14.08 14.41 10.52
CA LEU A 219 13.47 14.35 11.84
C LEU A 219 13.41 12.92 12.34
N ARG A 220 14.52 12.45 12.93
CA ARG A 220 14.64 11.07 13.45
C ARG A 220 13.53 10.76 14.45
N GLY A 221 12.83 9.64 14.24
CA GLY A 221 11.70 9.17 15.06
C GLY A 221 10.32 9.56 14.50
N LEU A 222 10.24 10.54 13.58
CA LEU A 222 8.98 10.97 12.98
C LEU A 222 8.30 9.83 12.21
N THR A 223 9.05 9.09 11.39
CA THR A 223 8.50 7.94 10.65
C THR A 223 7.87 6.91 11.62
N LYS A 224 8.55 6.59 12.72
CA LYS A 224 8.03 5.65 13.73
C LYS A 224 6.80 6.20 14.46
N LEU A 225 6.76 7.50 14.72
CA LEU A 225 5.58 8.16 15.27
C LEU A 225 4.37 8.04 14.31
N LEU A 226 4.59 8.17 13.00
CA LEU A 226 3.56 7.95 11.97
C LEU A 226 3.21 6.47 11.70
N TYR A 227 3.82 5.53 12.40
CA TYR A 227 3.29 4.17 12.55
C TYR A 227 2.44 4.04 13.82
N HIS A 228 2.87 4.68 14.91
CA HIS A 228 2.18 4.61 16.20
C HIS A 228 0.82 5.32 16.20
N LEU A 229 0.78 6.61 15.82
CA LEU A 229 -0.46 7.41 15.89
C LEU A 229 -1.59 6.85 15.02
N PRO A 230 -1.37 6.46 13.76
CA PRO A 230 -2.37 5.78 12.96
C PRO A 230 -2.84 4.46 13.56
N ALA A 231 -1.94 3.65 14.11
CA ALA A 231 -2.32 2.40 14.78
C ALA A 231 -3.30 2.66 15.94
N VAL A 232 -3.05 3.71 16.74
CA VAL A 232 -3.98 4.12 17.81
C VAL A 232 -5.35 4.53 17.24
N GLN A 233 -5.40 5.26 16.13
CA GLN A 233 -6.68 5.62 15.49
C GLN A 233 -7.41 4.43 14.87
N MET A 234 -6.70 3.37 14.53
CA MET A 234 -7.21 2.14 13.94
C MET A 234 -7.32 1.01 14.97
N ALA A 235 -7.33 1.36 16.27
CA ALA A 235 -7.49 0.38 17.36
C ALA A 235 -8.74 -0.48 17.15
N GLY A 236 -8.60 -1.79 17.38
CA GLY A 236 -9.64 -2.79 17.12
C GLY A 236 -9.51 -3.49 15.77
N ILE A 237 -8.77 -2.93 14.79
CA ILE A 237 -8.42 -3.62 13.54
C ILE A 237 -7.09 -4.34 13.74
N LYS A 238 -7.07 -5.64 13.50
CA LYS A 238 -5.97 -6.53 13.88
C LYS A 238 -4.68 -6.30 13.10
N TYR A 239 -4.79 -6.14 11.79
CA TYR A 239 -3.65 -6.08 10.88
C TYR A 239 -3.56 -4.77 10.12
N PHE A 240 -2.33 -4.42 9.70
CA PHE A 240 -2.15 -3.41 8.66
C PHE A 240 -1.00 -3.77 7.71
N THR A 241 -1.07 -3.23 6.50
CA THR A 241 0.01 -3.31 5.51
C THR A 241 0.45 -1.93 5.05
N THR A 242 1.70 -1.84 4.61
CA THR A 242 2.32 -0.63 4.06
C THR A 242 2.74 -0.81 2.60
N GLY A 243 2.19 -1.83 1.93
CA GLY A 243 2.58 -2.22 0.58
C GLY A 243 3.96 -2.86 0.49
N ALA A 244 4.43 -3.06 -0.73
CA ALA A 244 5.71 -3.68 -1.03
C ALA A 244 6.90 -2.70 -0.92
N GLU A 245 8.13 -3.24 -0.89
CA GLU A 245 9.38 -2.46 -0.86
C GLU A 245 9.90 -2.08 -2.24
N ALA A 246 9.22 -2.51 -3.32
CA ALA A 246 9.62 -2.21 -4.70
C ALA A 246 11.11 -2.56 -5.01
N GLN A 247 11.60 -3.66 -4.44
CA GLN A 247 12.99 -4.12 -4.56
C GLN A 247 14.04 -3.07 -4.07
N ASP A 248 13.65 -2.14 -3.18
CA ASP A 248 14.61 -1.26 -2.49
C ASP A 248 15.12 -1.92 -1.21
N PRO A 249 16.41 -2.36 -1.14
CA PRO A 249 16.95 -3.05 0.01
C PRO A 249 16.88 -2.25 1.32
N LYS A 250 17.03 -0.91 1.24
CA LYS A 250 16.95 -0.04 2.43
C LYS A 250 15.53 0.03 2.98
N LEU A 251 14.53 0.03 2.07
CA LEU A 251 13.14 -0.01 2.48
C LEU A 251 12.76 -1.38 3.04
N ALA A 252 13.26 -2.46 2.43
CA ALA A 252 13.11 -3.82 2.95
C ALA A 252 13.69 -3.95 4.37
N GLU A 253 14.95 -3.53 4.58
CA GLU A 253 15.59 -3.54 5.90
C GLU A 253 14.79 -2.76 6.94
N PHE A 254 14.29 -1.57 6.58
CA PHE A 254 13.44 -0.79 7.47
C PHE A 254 12.15 -1.53 7.82
N LYS A 255 11.43 -2.07 6.82
CA LYS A 255 10.17 -2.82 7.03
C LYS A 255 10.38 -4.06 7.89
N GLU A 256 11.48 -4.79 7.68
CA GLU A 256 11.88 -5.94 8.53
C GLU A 256 12.17 -5.51 9.96
N SER A 257 12.84 -4.37 10.16
CA SER A 257 13.25 -3.88 11.49
C SER A 257 12.09 -3.52 12.41
N ILE A 258 10.88 -3.41 11.87
CA ILE A 258 9.65 -3.12 12.63
C ILE A 258 8.74 -4.34 12.80
N HIS A 259 9.31 -5.55 12.63
CA HIS A 259 8.73 -6.84 13.02
C HIS A 259 7.41 -7.22 12.34
N PRO A 260 7.40 -7.42 11.00
CA PRO A 260 6.22 -7.91 10.32
C PRO A 260 5.83 -9.31 10.78
N VAL A 261 4.53 -9.59 10.89
CA VAL A 261 4.00 -10.91 11.25
C VAL A 261 3.73 -11.79 10.04
N MET A 262 3.57 -11.17 8.85
CA MET A 262 3.49 -11.89 7.58
C MET A 262 4.30 -11.16 6.52
N LYS A 263 4.84 -11.93 5.58
CA LYS A 263 5.54 -11.47 4.39
C LYS A 263 4.90 -12.16 3.20
N LEU A 264 4.26 -11.38 2.35
CA LEU A 264 3.51 -11.89 1.21
C LEU A 264 4.31 -11.57 -0.06
N ARG A 265 4.87 -12.58 -0.71
CA ARG A 265 5.57 -12.40 -1.98
C ARG A 265 4.58 -12.07 -3.08
N ILE A 266 4.92 -11.11 -3.91
CA ILE A 266 4.11 -10.63 -5.01
C ILE A 266 4.77 -11.05 -6.30
N TYR A 267 3.96 -11.56 -7.22
CA TYR A 267 4.40 -12.04 -8.52
C TYR A 267 3.54 -11.48 -9.66
N ASP A 268 4.17 -11.31 -10.80
CA ASP A 268 3.52 -11.26 -12.11
C ASP A 268 3.58 -12.68 -12.68
N ILE A 269 2.45 -13.25 -13.07
CA ILE A 269 2.35 -14.64 -13.53
C ILE A 269 1.57 -14.76 -14.82
N THR A 270 1.86 -15.81 -15.59
CA THR A 270 1.03 -16.25 -16.73
C THR A 270 0.45 -17.62 -16.43
N VAL A 271 -0.87 -17.77 -16.54
CA VAL A 271 -1.59 -19.02 -16.30
C VAL A 271 -1.81 -19.77 -17.60
N SER A 272 -1.48 -21.07 -17.62
CA SER A 272 -1.72 -21.95 -18.77
C SER A 272 -2.72 -23.06 -18.42
N GLY A 273 -3.37 -23.60 -19.46
CA GLY A 273 -4.09 -24.85 -19.36
C GLY A 273 -3.15 -26.01 -19.03
N SER A 274 -3.70 -27.06 -18.45
CA SER A 274 -2.98 -28.33 -18.17
C SER A 274 -2.60 -29.05 -19.44
#